data_da8c93d2892f4fcc3a8fff1983350341
#
_entry.id   da8c93d2892f4fcc3a8fff1983350341
#
_cell.length_a   1.000
_cell.length_b   1.000
_cell.length_c   1.000
_cell.angle_alpha   90.00
_cell.angle_beta   90.00
_cell.angle_gamma   90.00
#
_symmetry.space_group_name_H-M   'P 1'
#
loop_
_entity.id
_entity.type
_entity.pdbx_description
1 polymer ?
#
loop_
_entity_poly.entity_id
_entity_poly.type
_entity_poly.pdbx_seq_one_letter_code
_entity_poly.pdbx_strand_id
1 'polypeptide(L)'
;MTDLLNNFLERTRQAKKVMVLDLGFLGDTIHLLPALWMVRQAYPKAELHVAVASHVVSVMDCVPWVNQVWGYMRYPRHATLRENWRMVRRLRREKFDVVINLNGSDRSSWLTFLSGARERLGRMPDDGGPLFWKRMFTAHVSYPSDREPLYKQRCQCLLQAGFPATPVGFHVSIPLSALDGVDIRQSEAGAYLHISPFTTADHKELPPAQIAGLIAALAQAHPRLKIVLSCGSSPRELAKLKALLPLLHAPPWRVFPGNLNLLQLAAVIRHAALHLCGDTGTLHLAVAAGTPVLAWFWPNPSMKIWLPDQGPCSVVTGSNLPGQPFLTGISTDSLVQMSRNLLAARQTEKMQLP
;
A
#
# COMPACT_ATOMS: atom_id res chain seq x y z
N MET A 1 -9.66 -3.98 32.94
CA MET A 1 -9.64 -3.71 31.48
C MET A 1 -8.42 -4.32 30.81
N THR A 2 -7.27 -4.32 31.43
CA THR A 2 -6.02 -4.96 30.95
C THR A 2 -6.18 -6.48 30.76
N ASP A 3 -6.88 -7.16 31.63
CA ASP A 3 -7.11 -8.62 31.55
C ASP A 3 -7.96 -9.04 30.35
N LEU A 4 -8.97 -8.23 29.96
CA LEU A 4 -9.80 -8.52 28.80
C LEU A 4 -9.06 -8.39 27.46
N LEU A 5 -7.98 -7.58 27.44
CA LEU A 5 -7.15 -7.38 26.27
C LEU A 5 -6.15 -8.53 26.09
N ASN A 6 -5.45 -8.87 27.16
CA ASN A 6 -4.41 -9.92 27.14
C ASN A 6 -4.99 -11.31 26.82
N ASN A 7 -6.31 -11.51 27.03
CA ASN A 7 -6.99 -12.77 26.77
C ASN A 7 -7.87 -12.75 25.51
N PHE A 8 -7.77 -11.72 24.63
CA PHE A 8 -8.62 -11.65 23.45
C PHE A 8 -8.41 -12.84 22.50
N LEU A 9 -7.17 -13.14 22.14
CA LEU A 9 -6.87 -14.27 21.27
C LEU A 9 -7.25 -15.60 21.93
N GLU A 10 -7.01 -15.78 23.23
CA GLU A 10 -7.32 -17.02 23.93
C GLU A 10 -8.81 -17.33 23.88
N ARG A 11 -9.69 -16.37 24.19
CA ARG A 11 -11.15 -16.57 24.16
C ARG A 11 -11.73 -16.65 22.76
N THR A 12 -10.97 -16.23 21.73
CA THR A 12 -11.39 -16.31 20.32
C THR A 12 -10.72 -17.43 19.53
N ARG A 13 -9.88 -18.25 20.18
CA ARG A 13 -9.07 -19.29 19.53
C ARG A 13 -9.86 -20.29 18.69
N GLN A 14 -11.14 -20.50 19.01
CA GLN A 14 -12.04 -21.42 18.31
C GLN A 14 -12.86 -20.73 17.21
N ALA A 15 -12.54 -19.48 16.87
CA ALA A 15 -13.24 -18.76 15.82
C ALA A 15 -13.11 -19.49 14.48
N LYS A 16 -14.25 -19.66 13.81
CA LYS A 16 -14.34 -20.32 12.49
C LYS A 16 -14.34 -19.30 11.36
N LYS A 17 -14.80 -18.08 11.63
CA LYS A 17 -14.90 -17.02 10.62
C LYS A 17 -14.45 -15.68 11.21
N VAL A 18 -13.39 -15.13 10.64
CA VAL A 18 -12.72 -13.91 11.10
C VAL A 18 -12.74 -12.86 9.99
N MET A 19 -13.11 -11.63 10.33
CA MET A 19 -13.04 -10.47 9.44
C MET A 19 -11.99 -9.49 9.96
N VAL A 20 -11.13 -9.01 9.07
CA VAL A 20 -10.25 -7.86 9.32
C VAL A 20 -10.75 -6.66 8.51
N LEU A 21 -10.87 -5.51 9.15
CA LEU A 21 -11.36 -4.27 8.56
C LEU A 21 -10.26 -3.22 8.49
N ASP A 22 -9.96 -2.76 7.27
CA ASP A 22 -9.15 -1.57 7.02
C ASP A 22 -9.61 -0.88 5.73
N LEU A 23 -10.28 0.25 5.88
CA LEU A 23 -10.89 0.99 4.78
C LEU A 23 -9.98 2.13 4.27
N GLY A 24 -8.67 1.99 4.43
CA GLY A 24 -7.67 2.96 3.99
C GLY A 24 -7.48 3.03 2.46
N PHE A 25 -6.51 3.83 2.03
CA PHE A 25 -6.05 3.89 0.64
C PHE A 25 -5.11 2.71 0.33
N LEU A 26 -4.54 2.69 -0.87
CA LEU A 26 -3.64 1.62 -1.31
C LEU A 26 -2.45 1.42 -0.36
N GLY A 27 -1.77 2.49 0.04
CA GLY A 27 -0.67 2.41 1.01
C GLY A 27 -1.10 1.80 2.34
N ASP A 28 -2.24 2.27 2.90
CA ASP A 28 -2.84 1.68 4.11
C ASP A 28 -3.05 0.18 3.96
N THR A 29 -3.64 -0.23 2.84
CA THR A 29 -3.96 -1.64 2.57
C THR A 29 -2.70 -2.50 2.47
N ILE A 30 -1.64 -2.02 1.83
CA ILE A 30 -0.36 -2.73 1.79
C ILE A 30 0.24 -2.85 3.19
N HIS A 31 0.21 -1.77 3.98
CA HIS A 31 0.67 -1.80 5.37
C HIS A 31 -0.19 -2.69 6.30
N LEU A 32 -1.35 -3.16 5.85
CA LEU A 32 -2.16 -4.14 6.57
C LEU A 32 -1.59 -5.57 6.46
N LEU A 33 -0.89 -5.91 5.38
CA LEU A 33 -0.49 -7.29 5.06
C LEU A 33 0.25 -8.02 6.19
N PRO A 34 1.25 -7.43 6.89
CA PRO A 34 1.91 -8.10 8.00
C PRO A 34 0.97 -8.43 9.17
N ALA A 35 0.08 -7.50 9.54
CA ALA A 35 -0.91 -7.72 10.59
C ALA A 35 -1.94 -8.79 10.15
N LEU A 36 -2.36 -8.77 8.90
CA LEU A 36 -3.27 -9.76 8.34
C LEU A 36 -2.63 -11.17 8.34
N TRP A 37 -1.31 -11.26 8.10
CA TRP A 37 -0.56 -12.51 8.24
C TRP A 37 -0.53 -13.01 9.69
N MET A 38 -0.33 -12.13 10.68
CA MET A 38 -0.44 -12.49 12.10
C MET A 38 -1.82 -13.07 12.43
N VAL A 39 -2.88 -12.47 11.89
CA VAL A 39 -4.25 -12.99 12.08
C VAL A 39 -4.39 -14.37 11.46
N ARG A 40 -3.87 -14.61 10.23
CA ARG A 40 -3.88 -15.93 9.58
C ARG A 40 -3.16 -16.98 10.43
N GLN A 41 -1.99 -16.65 10.99
CA GLN A 41 -1.22 -17.56 11.83
C GLN A 41 -1.95 -17.90 13.15
N ALA A 42 -2.64 -16.91 13.72
CA ALA A 42 -3.42 -17.11 14.94
C ALA A 42 -4.69 -17.94 14.72
N TYR A 43 -5.30 -17.85 13.54
CA TYR A 43 -6.51 -18.58 13.15
C TYR A 43 -6.29 -19.43 11.88
N PRO A 44 -5.44 -20.47 11.94
CA PRO A 44 -5.00 -21.21 10.73
C PRO A 44 -6.15 -21.95 10.03
N LYS A 45 -7.19 -22.33 10.75
CA LYS A 45 -8.34 -23.08 10.24
C LYS A 45 -9.57 -22.21 9.97
N ALA A 46 -9.56 -20.93 10.34
CA ALA A 46 -10.70 -20.06 10.15
C ALA A 46 -10.79 -19.56 8.69
N GLU A 47 -12.01 -19.30 8.24
CA GLU A 47 -12.21 -18.48 7.05
C GLU A 47 -11.80 -17.04 7.38
N LEU A 48 -10.73 -16.57 6.76
CA LEU A 48 -10.23 -15.20 6.92
C LEU A 48 -10.75 -14.32 5.81
N HIS A 49 -11.58 -13.36 6.17
CA HIS A 49 -12.10 -12.33 5.28
C HIS A 49 -11.40 -10.99 5.57
N VAL A 50 -11.26 -10.17 4.55
CA VAL A 50 -10.76 -8.80 4.69
C VAL A 50 -11.71 -7.81 4.02
N ALA A 51 -12.03 -6.70 4.69
CA ALA A 51 -12.79 -5.60 4.11
C ALA A 51 -11.86 -4.40 3.90
N VAL A 52 -11.76 -3.95 2.65
CA VAL A 52 -10.89 -2.86 2.20
C VAL A 52 -11.68 -1.88 1.33
N ALA A 53 -11.08 -0.75 0.98
CA ALA A 53 -11.69 0.16 0.00
C ALA A 53 -11.84 -0.53 -1.37
N SER A 54 -12.94 -0.26 -2.08
CA SER A 54 -13.29 -0.99 -3.31
C SER A 54 -12.22 -0.91 -4.41
N HIS A 55 -11.49 0.18 -4.49
CA HIS A 55 -10.48 0.38 -5.52
C HIS A 55 -9.21 -0.47 -5.33
N VAL A 56 -9.00 -1.07 -4.15
CA VAL A 56 -7.82 -1.92 -3.85
C VAL A 56 -8.15 -3.41 -3.79
N VAL A 57 -9.41 -3.79 -4.00
CA VAL A 57 -9.88 -5.19 -3.94
C VAL A 57 -9.04 -6.09 -4.85
N SER A 58 -8.81 -5.70 -6.09
CA SER A 58 -8.09 -6.54 -7.07
C SER A 58 -6.67 -6.91 -6.65
N VAL A 59 -5.99 -6.06 -5.89
CA VAL A 59 -4.67 -6.36 -5.31
C VAL A 59 -4.79 -7.28 -4.10
N MET A 60 -5.80 -7.07 -3.25
CA MET A 60 -6.02 -7.92 -2.08
C MET A 60 -6.51 -9.32 -2.44
N ASP A 61 -7.24 -9.49 -3.55
CA ASP A 61 -7.60 -10.80 -4.12
C ASP A 61 -6.36 -11.63 -4.52
N CYS A 62 -5.21 -10.97 -4.68
CA CYS A 62 -3.92 -11.62 -4.93
C CYS A 62 -3.18 -12.08 -3.66
N VAL A 63 -3.80 -11.99 -2.49
CA VAL A 63 -3.24 -12.50 -1.22
C VAL A 63 -3.73 -13.94 -1.00
N PRO A 64 -2.89 -14.97 -1.21
CA PRO A 64 -3.37 -16.35 -1.40
C PRO A 64 -3.97 -16.99 -0.14
N TRP A 65 -3.70 -16.44 1.02
CA TRP A 65 -4.16 -16.94 2.31
C TRP A 65 -5.37 -16.17 2.89
N VAL A 66 -5.94 -15.23 2.12
CA VAL A 66 -7.23 -14.58 2.39
C VAL A 66 -8.32 -15.35 1.64
N ASN A 67 -9.38 -15.76 2.35
CA ASN A 67 -10.47 -16.54 1.75
C ASN A 67 -11.42 -15.67 0.95
N GLN A 68 -11.69 -14.43 1.40
CA GLN A 68 -12.59 -13.51 0.71
C GLN A 68 -12.24 -12.05 0.96
N VAL A 69 -12.24 -11.25 -0.09
CA VAL A 69 -12.06 -9.80 -0.04
C VAL A 69 -13.40 -9.09 -0.24
N TRP A 70 -13.64 -8.05 0.55
CA TRP A 70 -14.86 -7.24 0.54
C TRP A 70 -14.52 -5.81 0.20
N GLY A 71 -15.11 -5.30 -0.89
CA GLY A 71 -14.96 -3.91 -1.28
C GLY A 71 -15.94 -2.99 -0.57
N TYR A 72 -15.45 -1.94 0.05
CA TYR A 72 -16.25 -0.85 0.59
C TYR A 72 -16.05 0.43 -0.22
N MET A 73 -17.14 1.04 -0.68
CA MET A 73 -17.08 2.24 -1.50
C MET A 73 -16.64 3.46 -0.66
N ARG A 74 -15.41 3.91 -0.91
CA ARG A 74 -14.83 5.08 -0.26
C ARG A 74 -14.34 6.13 -1.28
N TYR A 75 -13.92 5.68 -2.44
CA TYR A 75 -13.39 6.49 -3.52
C TYR A 75 -13.93 5.99 -4.87
N PRO A 76 -14.24 6.85 -5.84
CA PRO A 76 -14.14 8.32 -5.87
C PRO A 76 -15.21 9.06 -5.05
N ARG A 77 -16.20 8.38 -4.53
CA ARG A 77 -17.27 8.89 -3.67
C ARG A 77 -17.44 8.04 -2.41
N HIS A 78 -18.09 8.61 -1.42
CA HIS A 78 -18.49 7.83 -0.24
C HIS A 78 -19.69 6.93 -0.52
N ALA A 79 -19.76 5.80 0.22
CA ALA A 79 -20.91 4.94 0.18
C ALA A 79 -22.20 5.66 0.60
N THR A 80 -23.27 5.44 -0.12
CA THR A 80 -24.61 5.91 0.21
C THR A 80 -25.17 5.16 1.43
N LEU A 81 -26.23 5.67 2.06
CA LEU A 81 -26.89 4.97 3.16
C LEU A 81 -27.38 3.58 2.75
N ARG A 82 -27.91 3.43 1.52
CA ARG A 82 -28.36 2.15 0.97
C ARG A 82 -27.22 1.15 0.82
N GLU A 83 -26.03 1.60 0.35
CA GLU A 83 -24.83 0.77 0.24
C GLU A 83 -24.30 0.36 1.61
N ASN A 84 -24.29 1.29 2.58
CA ASN A 84 -23.93 0.99 3.96
C ASN A 84 -24.86 -0.08 4.56
N TRP A 85 -26.18 0.05 4.37
CA TRP A 85 -27.14 -0.95 4.84
C TRP A 85 -26.97 -2.30 4.16
N ARG A 86 -26.67 -2.35 2.85
CA ARG A 86 -26.34 -3.59 2.15
C ARG A 86 -25.11 -4.25 2.74
N MET A 87 -24.05 -3.47 3.00
CA MET A 87 -22.84 -3.98 3.62
C MET A 87 -23.11 -4.55 5.00
N VAL A 88 -23.84 -3.84 5.87
CA VAL A 88 -24.21 -4.33 7.21
C VAL A 88 -25.03 -5.60 7.12
N ARG A 89 -26.04 -5.66 6.24
CA ARG A 89 -26.85 -6.88 6.05
C ARG A 89 -26.01 -8.07 5.61
N ARG A 90 -25.04 -7.83 4.73
CA ARG A 90 -24.13 -8.86 4.23
C ARG A 90 -23.21 -9.33 5.37
N LEU A 91 -22.58 -8.41 6.13
CA LEU A 91 -21.77 -8.75 7.30
C LEU A 91 -22.53 -9.59 8.31
N ARG A 92 -23.78 -9.23 8.64
CA ARG A 92 -24.61 -9.99 9.58
C ARG A 92 -24.97 -11.39 9.10
N ARG A 93 -25.19 -11.57 7.79
CA ARG A 93 -25.50 -12.90 7.22
C ARG A 93 -24.32 -13.86 7.31
N GLU A 94 -23.10 -13.34 7.25
CA GLU A 94 -21.89 -14.15 7.37
C GLU A 94 -21.64 -14.69 8.78
N LYS A 95 -22.23 -14.08 9.81
CA LYS A 95 -22.13 -14.52 11.21
C LYS A 95 -20.66 -14.66 11.67
N PHE A 96 -19.85 -13.61 11.46
CA PHE A 96 -18.48 -13.60 11.92
C PHE A 96 -18.39 -13.83 13.44
N ASP A 97 -17.51 -14.73 13.85
CA ASP A 97 -17.18 -14.93 15.26
C ASP A 97 -16.36 -13.75 15.79
N VAL A 98 -15.43 -13.28 14.97
CA VAL A 98 -14.48 -12.22 15.31
C VAL A 98 -14.43 -11.16 14.19
N VAL A 99 -14.47 -9.90 14.58
CA VAL A 99 -14.14 -8.75 13.70
C VAL A 99 -13.01 -7.94 14.32
N ILE A 100 -11.95 -7.74 13.57
CA ILE A 100 -10.76 -6.97 13.95
C ILE A 100 -10.71 -5.70 13.11
N ASN A 101 -10.85 -4.53 13.75
CA ASN A 101 -10.82 -3.23 13.09
C ASN A 101 -9.50 -2.50 13.40
N LEU A 102 -8.62 -2.43 12.42
CA LEU A 102 -7.33 -1.76 12.52
C LEU A 102 -7.32 -0.36 11.87
N ASN A 103 -8.47 0.11 11.40
CA ASN A 103 -8.56 1.40 10.69
C ASN A 103 -8.68 2.64 11.60
N GLY A 104 -9.29 2.51 12.78
CA GLY A 104 -9.46 3.63 13.71
C GLY A 104 -10.29 4.80 13.15
N SER A 105 -11.41 4.56 12.46
CA SER A 105 -12.34 5.57 11.96
C SER A 105 -13.77 5.31 12.41
N ASP A 106 -14.60 6.37 12.54
CA ASP A 106 -16.02 6.23 12.90
C ASP A 106 -16.76 5.22 12.02
N ARG A 107 -16.53 5.31 10.72
CA ARG A 107 -17.20 4.45 9.75
C ARG A 107 -16.85 2.98 9.93
N SER A 108 -15.56 2.66 10.10
CA SER A 108 -15.15 1.28 10.37
C SER A 108 -15.62 0.78 11.72
N SER A 109 -15.70 1.64 12.72
CA SER A 109 -16.22 1.33 14.06
C SER A 109 -17.71 0.99 14.03
N TRP A 110 -18.51 1.78 13.30
CA TRP A 110 -19.92 1.46 13.06
C TRP A 110 -20.11 0.15 12.31
N LEU A 111 -19.35 -0.10 11.24
CA LEU A 111 -19.43 -1.37 10.52
C LEU A 111 -19.06 -2.56 11.41
N THR A 112 -18.04 -2.41 12.26
CA THR A 112 -17.64 -3.42 13.24
C THR A 112 -18.77 -3.72 14.22
N PHE A 113 -19.37 -2.70 14.82
CA PHE A 113 -20.48 -2.86 15.76
C PHE A 113 -21.70 -3.49 15.10
N LEU A 114 -22.10 -2.94 13.94
CA LEU A 114 -23.28 -3.39 13.22
C LEU A 114 -23.11 -4.76 12.54
N SER A 115 -21.88 -5.28 12.43
CA SER A 115 -21.62 -6.64 11.93
C SER A 115 -22.34 -7.71 12.75
N GLY A 116 -22.56 -7.44 14.04
CA GLY A 116 -23.14 -8.39 14.98
C GLY A 116 -22.18 -9.50 15.41
N ALA A 117 -20.88 -9.37 15.12
CA ALA A 117 -19.86 -10.32 15.58
C ALA A 117 -19.82 -10.36 17.12
N ARG A 118 -19.63 -11.58 17.65
CA ARG A 118 -19.57 -11.80 19.09
C ARG A 118 -18.38 -11.11 19.73
N GLU A 119 -17.22 -11.21 19.09
CA GLU A 119 -15.98 -10.59 19.54
C GLU A 119 -15.51 -9.53 18.54
N ARG A 120 -15.18 -8.34 19.06
CA ARG A 120 -14.82 -7.18 18.25
C ARG A 120 -13.62 -6.48 18.85
N LEU A 121 -12.47 -6.60 18.18
CA LEU A 121 -11.25 -5.87 18.53
C LEU A 121 -11.20 -4.56 17.74
N GLY A 122 -10.98 -3.44 18.40
CA GLY A 122 -10.85 -2.15 17.75
C GLY A 122 -9.56 -1.43 18.09
N ARG A 123 -8.95 -0.77 17.09
CA ARG A 123 -7.94 0.25 17.33
C ARG A 123 -8.63 1.55 17.71
N MET A 124 -8.26 2.09 18.86
CA MET A 124 -8.74 3.41 19.30
C MET A 124 -7.86 4.51 18.67
N PRO A 125 -8.44 5.67 18.31
CA PRO A 125 -7.66 6.85 17.93
C PRO A 125 -6.78 7.32 19.09
N ASP A 126 -5.74 8.10 18.75
CA ASP A 126 -4.73 8.54 19.72
C ASP A 126 -5.30 9.49 20.79
N ASP A 127 -6.35 10.24 20.47
CA ASP A 127 -7.14 11.07 21.39
C ASP A 127 -8.15 10.28 22.24
N GLY A 128 -8.15 8.94 22.13
CA GLY A 128 -9.10 8.06 22.78
C GLY A 128 -10.47 7.97 22.12
N GLY A 129 -10.74 8.81 21.14
CA GLY A 129 -11.99 8.86 20.38
C GLY A 129 -13.25 9.14 21.23
N PRO A 130 -14.43 9.18 20.60
CA PRO A 130 -15.69 9.38 21.30
C PRO A 130 -15.98 8.28 22.32
N LEU A 131 -16.55 8.60 23.47
CA LEU A 131 -16.86 7.65 24.54
C LEU A 131 -17.69 6.45 24.07
N PHE A 132 -18.55 6.63 23.06
CA PHE A 132 -19.36 5.54 22.52
C PHE A 132 -18.54 4.51 21.74
N TRP A 133 -17.35 4.83 21.24
CA TRP A 133 -16.49 3.86 20.56
C TRP A 133 -16.11 2.68 21.47
N LYS A 134 -15.82 2.95 22.74
CA LYS A 134 -15.48 1.92 23.73
C LYS A 134 -16.58 0.86 23.88
N ARG A 135 -17.84 1.23 23.64
CA ARG A 135 -18.99 0.31 23.68
C ARG A 135 -19.18 -0.47 22.37
N MET A 136 -18.57 -0.03 21.27
CA MET A 136 -18.66 -0.73 19.99
C MET A 136 -17.75 -1.96 19.93
N PHE A 137 -16.71 -1.99 20.75
CA PHE A 137 -15.74 -3.08 20.78
C PHE A 137 -15.87 -3.89 22.08
N THR A 138 -15.57 -5.21 22.00
CA THR A 138 -15.46 -6.07 23.17
C THR A 138 -14.05 -6.01 23.77
N ALA A 139 -13.05 -5.63 22.97
CA ALA A 139 -11.70 -5.29 23.35
C ALA A 139 -11.19 -4.16 22.45
N HIS A 140 -10.34 -3.31 22.98
CA HIS A 140 -9.74 -2.24 22.19
C HIS A 140 -8.29 -1.98 22.59
N VAL A 141 -7.49 -1.57 21.61
CA VAL A 141 -6.07 -1.24 21.75
C VAL A 141 -5.84 0.20 21.31
N SER A 142 -4.85 0.84 21.89
CA SER A 142 -4.40 2.17 21.48
C SER A 142 -2.91 2.13 21.20
N TYR A 143 -2.50 2.70 20.09
CA TYR A 143 -1.10 2.83 19.71
C TYR A 143 -0.87 4.17 19.03
N PRO A 144 0.07 4.99 19.49
CA PRO A 144 0.35 6.31 18.92
C PRO A 144 0.77 6.22 17.44
N SER A 145 0.12 7.02 16.60
CA SER A 145 0.24 6.95 15.14
C SER A 145 1.53 7.53 14.55
N ASP A 146 2.29 8.29 15.33
CA ASP A 146 3.44 9.09 14.86
C ASP A 146 4.81 8.46 15.10
N ARG A 147 4.89 7.31 15.77
CA ARG A 147 6.15 6.74 16.26
C ARG A 147 6.85 5.78 15.32
N GLU A 148 6.09 4.99 14.56
CA GLU A 148 6.62 3.89 13.72
C GLU A 148 5.86 3.74 12.41
N PRO A 149 6.41 3.03 11.43
CA PRO A 149 5.70 2.65 10.22
C PRO A 149 4.32 2.03 10.50
N LEU A 150 3.32 2.36 9.69
CA LEU A 150 1.93 2.00 9.92
C LEU A 150 1.71 0.48 10.09
N TYR A 151 2.47 -0.35 9.36
CA TYR A 151 2.38 -1.80 9.52
C TYR A 151 2.84 -2.26 10.92
N LYS A 152 3.91 -1.65 11.48
CA LYS A 152 4.37 -1.95 12.85
C LYS A 152 3.32 -1.58 13.88
N GLN A 153 2.71 -0.40 13.74
CA GLN A 153 1.63 0.03 14.61
C GLN A 153 0.48 -0.99 14.64
N ARG A 154 0.08 -1.51 13.45
CA ARG A 154 -0.96 -2.53 13.35
C ARG A 154 -0.56 -3.85 13.98
N CYS A 155 0.67 -4.31 13.75
CA CYS A 155 1.21 -5.50 14.40
C CYS A 155 1.23 -5.33 15.93
N GLN A 156 1.66 -4.17 16.43
CA GLN A 156 1.66 -3.88 17.87
C GLN A 156 0.25 -3.90 18.49
N CYS A 157 -0.77 -3.43 17.75
CA CYS A 157 -2.16 -3.56 18.18
C CYS A 157 -2.55 -5.04 18.40
N LEU A 158 -2.13 -5.91 17.51
CA LEU A 158 -2.40 -7.36 17.63
C LEU A 158 -1.58 -8.00 18.77
N LEU A 159 -0.31 -7.63 18.92
CA LEU A 159 0.54 -8.11 20.04
C LEU A 159 -0.09 -7.77 21.40
N GLN A 160 -0.62 -6.54 21.56
CA GLN A 160 -1.33 -6.13 22.78
C GLN A 160 -2.60 -6.97 23.02
N ALA A 161 -3.21 -7.51 21.97
CA ALA A 161 -4.38 -8.39 22.07
C ALA A 161 -4.02 -9.88 22.21
N GLY A 162 -2.74 -10.21 22.44
CA GLY A 162 -2.25 -11.56 22.70
C GLY A 162 -1.89 -12.36 21.44
N PHE A 163 -1.86 -11.74 20.26
CA PHE A 163 -1.43 -12.43 19.04
C PHE A 163 0.08 -12.69 19.04
N PRO A 164 0.56 -13.83 18.51
CA PRO A 164 1.98 -14.11 18.44
C PRO A 164 2.67 -13.21 17.41
N ALA A 165 3.92 -12.84 17.70
CA ALA A 165 4.77 -12.18 16.71
C ALA A 165 5.04 -13.12 15.53
N THR A 166 5.04 -12.57 14.33
CA THR A 166 5.37 -13.30 13.10
C THR A 166 6.42 -12.52 12.31
N PRO A 167 7.20 -13.19 11.45
CA PRO A 167 8.05 -12.49 10.50
C PRO A 167 7.24 -11.50 9.64
N VAL A 168 7.80 -10.32 9.43
CA VAL A 168 7.17 -9.29 8.60
C VAL A 168 7.25 -9.70 7.13
N GLY A 169 6.12 -9.65 6.43
CA GLY A 169 6.06 -9.92 5.01
C GLY A 169 4.97 -9.10 4.31
N PHE A 170 5.29 -8.60 3.11
CA PHE A 170 4.39 -7.82 2.26
C PHE A 170 4.09 -8.59 0.97
N HIS A 171 3.76 -9.88 1.06
CA HIS A 171 3.64 -10.73 -0.13
C HIS A 171 2.26 -10.66 -0.77
N VAL A 172 2.25 -10.24 -2.04
CA VAL A 172 1.10 -10.28 -2.93
C VAL A 172 1.48 -11.11 -4.16
N SER A 173 0.69 -12.15 -4.45
CA SER A 173 0.93 -13.05 -5.60
C SER A 173 0.24 -12.52 -6.85
N ILE A 174 0.84 -11.52 -7.50
CA ILE A 174 0.30 -10.91 -8.72
C ILE A 174 0.36 -11.95 -9.85
N PRO A 175 -0.77 -12.35 -10.46
CA PRO A 175 -0.79 -13.36 -11.51
C PRO A 175 -0.23 -12.81 -12.83
N LEU A 176 0.33 -13.70 -13.65
CA LEU A 176 0.85 -13.33 -14.97
C LEU A 176 -0.26 -12.80 -15.91
N SER A 177 -1.48 -13.32 -15.79
CA SER A 177 -2.64 -12.83 -16.52
C SER A 177 -2.97 -11.36 -16.24
N ALA A 178 -2.41 -10.76 -15.19
CA ALA A 178 -2.54 -9.32 -14.96
C ALA A 178 -1.84 -8.46 -16.04
N LEU A 179 -0.97 -9.06 -16.88
CA LEU A 179 -0.39 -8.40 -18.06
C LEU A 179 -1.28 -8.53 -19.31
N ASP A 180 -2.36 -9.29 -19.26
CA ASP A 180 -3.26 -9.43 -20.43
C ASP A 180 -3.82 -8.06 -20.83
N GLY A 181 -3.66 -7.74 -22.13
CA GLY A 181 -4.03 -6.44 -22.67
C GLY A 181 -3.08 -5.29 -22.32
N VAL A 182 -1.97 -5.54 -21.65
CA VAL A 182 -0.87 -4.59 -21.40
C VAL A 182 0.19 -4.78 -22.47
N ASP A 183 0.67 -3.69 -23.08
CA ASP A 183 1.72 -3.73 -24.10
C ASP A 183 3.13 -3.94 -23.47
N ILE A 184 3.23 -4.95 -22.61
CA ILE A 184 4.47 -5.48 -22.00
C ILE A 184 4.33 -6.99 -21.91
N ARG A 185 5.32 -7.73 -22.43
CA ARG A 185 5.35 -9.20 -22.40
C ARG A 185 6.13 -9.70 -21.19
N GLN A 186 5.79 -10.89 -20.72
CA GLN A 186 6.54 -11.56 -19.65
C GLN A 186 8.04 -11.72 -19.97
N SER A 187 8.39 -11.99 -21.23
CA SER A 187 9.78 -12.09 -21.69
C SER A 187 10.58 -10.79 -21.55
N GLU A 188 9.91 -9.66 -21.30
CA GLU A 188 10.51 -8.35 -21.09
C GLU A 188 10.70 -8.02 -19.59
N ALA A 189 10.44 -8.99 -18.70
CA ALA A 189 10.64 -8.83 -17.27
C ALA A 189 12.11 -8.50 -16.93
N GLY A 190 12.31 -7.44 -16.16
CA GLY A 190 13.63 -6.93 -15.82
C GLY A 190 14.32 -6.11 -16.92
N ALA A 191 13.67 -5.90 -18.07
CA ALA A 191 14.24 -5.16 -19.19
C ALA A 191 13.94 -3.65 -19.18
N TYR A 192 13.28 -3.13 -18.14
CA TYR A 192 12.90 -1.72 -18.08
C TYR A 192 12.93 -1.13 -16.66
N LEU A 193 13.08 0.18 -16.60
CA LEU A 193 12.83 1.02 -15.45
C LEU A 193 11.39 1.53 -15.55
N HIS A 194 10.60 1.36 -14.50
CA HIS A 194 9.26 1.91 -14.43
C HIS A 194 9.24 3.18 -13.58
N ILE A 195 8.68 4.25 -14.09
CA ILE A 195 8.63 5.57 -13.43
C ILE A 195 7.19 6.04 -13.31
N SER A 196 6.73 6.29 -12.08
CA SER A 196 5.47 6.98 -11.77
C SER A 196 5.81 8.35 -11.17
N PRO A 197 5.96 9.40 -11.98
CA PRO A 197 6.56 10.65 -11.52
C PRO A 197 5.60 11.53 -10.71
N PHE A 198 4.28 11.27 -10.77
CA PHE A 198 3.25 12.10 -10.17
C PHE A 198 2.69 11.51 -8.88
N THR A 199 2.20 12.39 -8.02
CA THR A 199 1.59 12.07 -6.74
C THR A 199 0.24 12.78 -6.60
N THR A 200 -0.35 12.77 -5.43
CA THR A 200 -1.60 13.50 -5.16
C THR A 200 -1.41 15.02 -5.00
N ALA A 201 -0.18 15.50 -4.85
CA ALA A 201 0.11 16.91 -4.58
C ALA A 201 1.48 17.34 -5.13
N ASP A 202 1.55 18.56 -5.69
CA ASP A 202 2.74 19.09 -6.36
C ASP A 202 3.97 19.16 -5.46
N HIS A 203 3.80 19.53 -4.20
CA HIS A 203 4.90 19.61 -3.23
C HIS A 203 5.58 18.27 -2.90
N LYS A 204 5.02 17.15 -3.36
CA LYS A 204 5.60 15.80 -3.27
C LYS A 204 6.27 15.36 -4.57
N GLU A 205 6.26 16.19 -5.60
CA GLU A 205 6.75 15.86 -6.94
C GLU A 205 8.03 16.65 -7.25
N LEU A 206 8.88 16.06 -8.07
CA LEU A 206 10.02 16.78 -8.66
C LEU A 206 9.52 17.74 -9.74
N PRO A 207 10.22 18.87 -9.99
CA PRO A 207 9.91 19.76 -11.11
C PRO A 207 9.91 19.00 -12.46
N PRO A 208 9.03 19.32 -13.42
CA PRO A 208 8.97 18.60 -14.70
C PRO A 208 10.30 18.55 -15.47
N ALA A 209 11.07 19.66 -15.47
CA ALA A 209 12.39 19.71 -16.10
C ALA A 209 13.38 18.76 -15.40
N GLN A 210 13.31 18.63 -14.08
CA GLN A 210 14.14 17.69 -13.33
C GLN A 210 13.74 16.24 -13.59
N ILE A 211 12.46 15.94 -13.72
CA ILE A 211 11.96 14.60 -14.12
C ILE A 211 12.50 14.24 -15.50
N ALA A 212 12.44 15.18 -16.47
CA ALA A 212 12.99 14.96 -17.81
C ALA A 212 14.50 14.72 -17.80
N GLY A 213 15.24 15.53 -17.05
CA GLY A 213 16.68 15.35 -16.84
C GLY A 213 17.03 14.01 -16.18
N LEU A 214 16.25 13.59 -15.17
CA LEU A 214 16.41 12.29 -14.50
C LEU A 214 16.20 11.14 -15.47
N ILE A 215 15.16 11.19 -16.31
CA ILE A 215 14.87 10.15 -17.31
C ILE A 215 16.04 10.04 -18.30
N ALA A 216 16.57 11.16 -18.79
CA ALA A 216 17.72 11.18 -19.69
C ALA A 216 18.97 10.59 -19.02
N ALA A 217 19.25 10.99 -17.78
CA ALA A 217 20.42 10.49 -17.03
C ALA A 217 20.29 8.99 -16.69
N LEU A 218 19.09 8.50 -16.37
CA LEU A 218 18.84 7.07 -16.17
C LEU A 218 19.01 6.26 -17.46
N ALA A 219 18.55 6.78 -18.61
CA ALA A 219 18.75 6.12 -19.91
C ALA A 219 20.24 6.01 -20.28
N GLN A 220 21.03 7.02 -19.97
CA GLN A 220 22.49 6.98 -20.15
C GLN A 220 23.18 6.01 -19.17
N ALA A 221 22.77 6.04 -17.90
CA ALA A 221 23.36 5.19 -16.86
C ALA A 221 23.03 3.70 -17.05
N HIS A 222 21.90 3.39 -17.68
CA HIS A 222 21.35 2.04 -17.87
C HIS A 222 20.93 1.79 -19.32
N PRO A 223 21.86 1.82 -20.31
CA PRO A 223 21.52 1.82 -21.75
C PRO A 223 20.84 0.51 -22.22
N ARG A 224 20.89 -0.55 -21.42
CA ARG A 224 20.19 -1.82 -21.69
C ARG A 224 18.75 -1.85 -21.16
N LEU A 225 18.38 -0.88 -20.32
CA LEU A 225 17.04 -0.83 -19.73
C LEU A 225 16.20 0.22 -20.45
N LYS A 226 15.01 -0.18 -20.86
CA LYS A 226 14.02 0.68 -21.48
C LYS A 226 13.32 1.55 -20.42
N ILE A 227 12.74 2.67 -20.80
CA ILE A 227 11.96 3.55 -19.91
C ILE A 227 10.48 3.31 -20.12
N VAL A 228 9.76 3.02 -19.04
CA VAL A 228 8.30 2.91 -18.98
C VAL A 228 7.75 3.98 -18.06
N LEU A 229 6.81 4.79 -18.53
CA LEU A 229 6.11 5.80 -17.72
C LEU A 229 4.68 5.40 -17.46
N SER A 230 4.17 5.67 -16.27
CA SER A 230 2.75 5.59 -15.97
C SER A 230 2.28 6.78 -15.12
N CYS A 231 0.99 7.08 -15.23
CA CYS A 231 0.31 8.01 -14.33
C CYS A 231 -1.11 7.50 -14.01
N GLY A 232 -1.76 8.12 -13.03
CA GLY A 232 -3.17 7.88 -12.75
C GLY A 232 -4.09 8.50 -13.81
N SER A 233 -5.37 8.13 -13.76
CA SER A 233 -6.40 8.61 -14.70
C SER A 233 -6.98 9.98 -14.35
N SER A 234 -6.47 10.66 -13.32
CA SER A 234 -6.97 11.99 -12.95
C SER A 234 -6.64 13.03 -14.02
N PRO A 235 -7.55 14.00 -14.29
CA PRO A 235 -7.29 15.07 -15.25
C PRO A 235 -5.98 15.83 -14.97
N ARG A 236 -5.62 15.99 -13.67
CA ARG A 236 -4.38 16.63 -13.23
C ARG A 236 -3.15 15.85 -13.70
N GLU A 237 -3.09 14.54 -13.46
CA GLU A 237 -1.94 13.73 -13.82
C GLU A 237 -1.82 13.57 -15.35
N LEU A 238 -2.93 13.43 -16.06
CA LEU A 238 -2.95 13.40 -17.53
C LEU A 238 -2.42 14.70 -18.14
N ALA A 239 -2.82 15.86 -17.62
CA ALA A 239 -2.31 17.15 -18.04
C ALA A 239 -0.80 17.29 -17.79
N LYS A 240 -0.32 16.82 -16.62
CA LYS A 240 1.11 16.80 -16.29
C LYS A 240 1.92 15.87 -17.19
N LEU A 241 1.40 14.69 -17.48
CA LEU A 241 2.04 13.78 -18.43
C LEU A 241 2.16 14.41 -19.81
N LYS A 242 1.06 15.03 -20.30
CA LYS A 242 1.06 15.75 -21.58
C LYS A 242 2.09 16.88 -21.62
N ALA A 243 2.30 17.58 -20.50
CA ALA A 243 3.30 18.64 -20.40
C ALA A 243 4.75 18.10 -20.26
N LEU A 244 4.93 16.92 -19.66
CA LEU A 244 6.23 16.29 -19.47
C LEU A 244 6.81 15.69 -20.77
N LEU A 245 5.97 15.00 -21.56
CA LEU A 245 6.43 14.27 -22.75
C LEU A 245 7.25 15.12 -23.75
N PRO A 246 6.90 16.38 -24.07
CA PRO A 246 7.69 17.23 -24.94
C PRO A 246 9.05 17.66 -24.38
N LEU A 247 9.26 17.54 -23.06
CA LEU A 247 10.53 17.87 -22.40
C LEU A 247 11.54 16.72 -22.45
N LEU A 248 11.12 15.52 -22.85
CA LEU A 248 11.98 14.34 -22.88
C LEU A 248 12.90 14.38 -24.10
N HIS A 249 14.18 14.05 -23.90
CA HIS A 249 15.19 13.99 -24.97
C HIS A 249 14.95 12.85 -25.98
N ALA A 250 14.33 11.77 -25.50
CA ALA A 250 13.92 10.63 -26.32
C ALA A 250 12.58 10.08 -25.85
N PRO A 251 11.75 9.53 -26.74
CA PRO A 251 10.46 8.96 -26.35
C PRO A 251 10.66 7.75 -25.44
N PRO A 252 9.87 7.61 -24.37
CA PRO A 252 9.84 6.39 -23.55
C PRO A 252 9.43 5.18 -24.41
N TRP A 253 9.91 4.01 -24.03
CA TRP A 253 9.52 2.76 -24.72
C TRP A 253 8.02 2.49 -24.63
N ARG A 254 7.43 2.76 -23.45
CA ARG A 254 5.97 2.68 -23.24
C ARG A 254 5.51 3.81 -22.34
N VAL A 255 4.29 4.27 -22.59
CA VAL A 255 3.59 5.26 -21.75
C VAL A 255 2.19 4.74 -21.46
N PHE A 256 1.80 4.71 -20.21
CA PHE A 256 0.48 4.30 -19.73
C PHE A 256 -0.25 5.52 -19.13
N PRO A 257 -1.04 6.24 -19.93
CA PRO A 257 -1.70 7.48 -19.50
C PRO A 257 -3.01 7.19 -18.78
N GLY A 258 -2.96 6.65 -17.58
CA GLY A 258 -4.11 6.34 -16.74
C GLY A 258 -5.02 5.21 -17.25
N ASN A 259 -4.54 4.40 -18.17
CA ASN A 259 -5.27 3.31 -18.82
C ASN A 259 -5.01 1.93 -18.20
N LEU A 260 -4.14 1.83 -17.21
CA LEU A 260 -3.95 0.60 -16.44
C LEU A 260 -4.93 0.55 -15.26
N ASN A 261 -5.58 -0.58 -15.07
CA ASN A 261 -6.22 -0.85 -13.79
C ASN A 261 -5.15 -1.16 -12.72
N LEU A 262 -5.55 -1.19 -11.45
CA LEU A 262 -4.58 -1.32 -10.35
C LEU A 262 -3.80 -2.64 -10.41
N LEU A 263 -4.43 -3.73 -10.84
CA LEU A 263 -3.77 -5.03 -10.95
C LEU A 263 -2.78 -5.07 -12.12
N GLN A 264 -3.13 -4.45 -13.25
CA GLN A 264 -2.21 -4.28 -14.38
C GLN A 264 -1.01 -3.41 -13.99
N LEU A 265 -1.23 -2.30 -13.27
CA LEU A 265 -0.14 -1.47 -12.74
C LEU A 265 0.77 -2.26 -11.80
N ALA A 266 0.20 -3.08 -10.92
CA ALA A 266 0.96 -3.96 -10.04
C ALA A 266 1.83 -4.95 -10.83
N ALA A 267 1.30 -5.52 -11.93
CA ALA A 267 2.05 -6.42 -12.80
C ALA A 267 3.18 -5.69 -13.56
N VAL A 268 2.92 -4.49 -14.07
CA VAL A 268 3.95 -3.66 -14.71
C VAL A 268 5.07 -3.33 -13.72
N ILE A 269 4.73 -2.94 -12.49
CA ILE A 269 5.72 -2.68 -11.43
C ILE A 269 6.51 -3.95 -11.09
N ARG A 270 5.84 -5.08 -10.89
CA ARG A 270 6.48 -6.36 -10.54
C ARG A 270 7.54 -6.80 -11.55
N HIS A 271 7.28 -6.57 -12.84
CA HIS A 271 8.17 -6.98 -13.93
C HIS A 271 9.27 -5.94 -14.24
N ALA A 272 9.24 -4.76 -13.63
CA ALA A 272 10.29 -3.76 -13.78
C ALA A 272 11.60 -4.22 -13.12
N ALA A 273 12.74 -3.78 -13.66
CA ALA A 273 14.04 -3.94 -13.00
C ALA A 273 14.11 -3.09 -11.72
N LEU A 274 13.57 -1.89 -11.77
CA LEU A 274 13.48 -0.91 -10.69
C LEU A 274 12.25 -0.04 -10.90
N HIS A 275 11.56 0.30 -9.82
CA HIS A 275 10.48 1.28 -9.80
C HIS A 275 10.97 2.61 -9.19
N LEU A 276 10.63 3.72 -9.83
CA LEU A 276 10.95 5.08 -9.36
C LEU A 276 9.65 5.87 -9.17
N CYS A 277 9.48 6.51 -8.02
CA CYS A 277 8.27 7.29 -7.73
C CYS A 277 8.46 8.30 -6.59
N GLY A 278 7.49 9.19 -6.41
CA GLY A 278 7.36 9.99 -5.19
C GLY A 278 6.68 9.21 -4.04
N ASP A 279 6.37 9.91 -2.96
CA ASP A 279 5.55 9.42 -1.84
C ASP A 279 4.10 9.20 -2.30
N THR A 280 3.82 8.00 -2.80
CA THR A 280 2.53 7.61 -3.39
C THR A 280 2.23 6.12 -3.22
N GLY A 281 0.99 5.71 -3.50
CA GLY A 281 0.57 4.31 -3.38
C GLY A 281 1.39 3.31 -4.20
N THR A 282 1.98 3.73 -5.33
CA THR A 282 2.83 2.86 -6.17
C THR A 282 4.13 2.44 -5.50
N LEU A 283 4.67 3.26 -4.59
CA LEU A 283 5.79 2.91 -3.73
C LEU A 283 5.50 1.63 -2.93
N HIS A 284 4.38 1.65 -2.20
CA HIS A 284 3.99 0.52 -1.36
C HIS A 284 3.64 -0.71 -2.19
N LEU A 285 3.05 -0.49 -3.37
CA LEU A 285 2.75 -1.56 -4.31
C LEU A 285 4.03 -2.23 -4.82
N ALA A 286 5.09 -1.46 -5.09
CA ALA A 286 6.39 -2.00 -5.49
C ALA A 286 7.03 -2.85 -4.37
N VAL A 287 6.96 -2.39 -3.12
CA VAL A 287 7.41 -3.17 -1.95
C VAL A 287 6.65 -4.49 -1.86
N ALA A 288 5.32 -4.47 -1.98
CA ALA A 288 4.48 -5.67 -1.92
C ALA A 288 4.72 -6.62 -3.11
N ALA A 289 5.07 -6.09 -4.27
CA ALA A 289 5.42 -6.87 -5.45
C ALA A 289 6.85 -7.44 -5.42
N GLY A 290 7.67 -7.07 -4.43
CA GLY A 290 9.08 -7.45 -4.33
C GLY A 290 9.96 -6.78 -5.40
N THR A 291 9.55 -5.61 -5.90
CA THR A 291 10.31 -4.85 -6.89
C THR A 291 11.20 -3.84 -6.18
N PRO A 292 12.51 -3.75 -6.52
CA PRO A 292 13.35 -2.68 -6.01
C PRO A 292 12.72 -1.31 -6.29
N VAL A 293 12.78 -0.41 -5.31
CA VAL A 293 12.16 0.90 -5.43
C VAL A 293 13.10 2.02 -4.98
N LEU A 294 13.17 3.07 -5.78
CA LEU A 294 13.80 4.34 -5.46
C LEU A 294 12.73 5.42 -5.35
N ALA A 295 12.56 5.97 -4.15
CA ALA A 295 11.52 6.95 -3.91
C ALA A 295 12.08 8.28 -3.42
N TRP A 296 11.39 9.38 -3.79
CA TRP A 296 11.64 10.69 -3.22
C TRP A 296 10.48 11.13 -2.33
N PHE A 297 10.84 11.73 -1.21
CA PHE A 297 9.89 12.13 -0.18
C PHE A 297 9.99 13.61 0.16
N TRP A 298 8.85 14.19 0.42
CA TRP A 298 8.73 15.46 1.11
C TRP A 298 8.93 15.26 2.62
N PRO A 299 9.86 16.00 3.26
CA PRO A 299 10.07 15.91 4.70
C PRO A 299 8.88 16.48 5.45
N ASN A 300 8.20 15.62 6.20
CA ASN A 300 7.07 15.98 7.05
C ASN A 300 7.02 15.07 8.28
N PRO A 301 6.33 15.46 9.36
CA PRO A 301 6.25 14.66 10.58
C PRO A 301 5.71 13.24 10.35
N SER A 302 4.78 13.08 9.40
CA SER A 302 4.17 11.78 9.08
C SER A 302 5.03 10.90 8.17
N MET A 303 6.18 11.38 7.67
CA MET A 303 7.03 10.61 6.75
C MET A 303 7.41 9.25 7.32
N LYS A 304 7.74 9.18 8.61
CA LYS A 304 8.12 7.92 9.30
C LYS A 304 7.04 6.85 9.24
N ILE A 305 5.77 7.24 9.15
CA ILE A 305 4.63 6.32 9.06
C ILE A 305 4.63 5.57 7.72
N TRP A 306 5.10 6.23 6.67
CA TRP A 306 5.01 5.75 5.28
C TRP A 306 6.34 5.27 4.71
N LEU A 307 7.47 5.51 5.39
CA LEU A 307 8.77 5.02 4.93
C LEU A 307 8.80 3.50 4.92
N PRO A 308 9.10 2.87 3.78
CA PRO A 308 9.36 1.44 3.75
C PRO A 308 10.72 1.18 4.43
N ASP A 309 10.72 0.32 5.42
CA ASP A 309 11.92 -0.17 6.09
C ASP A 309 12.15 -1.66 5.80
N GLN A 310 11.45 -2.18 4.79
CA GLN A 310 11.49 -3.57 4.35
C GLN A 310 11.73 -3.66 2.84
N GLY A 311 12.48 -4.68 2.43
CA GLY A 311 12.79 -4.95 1.02
C GLY A 311 13.85 -4.02 0.42
N PRO A 312 14.16 -4.17 -0.87
CA PRO A 312 15.16 -3.38 -1.57
C PRO A 312 14.61 -1.97 -1.90
N CYS A 313 14.62 -1.11 -0.91
CA CYS A 313 14.12 0.26 -1.02
C CYS A 313 15.18 1.29 -0.68
N SER A 314 15.30 2.33 -1.51
CA SER A 314 16.08 3.53 -1.21
C SER A 314 15.18 4.75 -1.25
N VAL A 315 15.35 5.63 -0.27
CA VAL A 315 14.55 6.85 -0.14
C VAL A 315 15.47 8.06 -0.10
N VAL A 316 15.15 9.07 -0.90
CA VAL A 316 15.81 10.38 -0.88
C VAL A 316 14.81 11.39 -0.36
N THR A 317 15.24 12.18 0.61
CA THR A 317 14.39 13.24 1.18
C THR A 317 14.80 14.57 0.56
N GLY A 318 13.84 15.27 -0.01
CA GLY A 318 14.03 16.63 -0.50
C GLY A 318 13.80 17.68 0.56
N SER A 319 13.67 18.92 0.12
CA SER A 319 13.22 20.05 0.92
C SER A 319 12.04 20.72 0.22
N ASN A 320 11.20 21.36 1.01
CA ASN A 320 10.10 22.20 0.51
C ASN A 320 10.39 23.64 0.96
N LEU A 321 10.86 24.45 0.04
CA LEU A 321 11.14 25.85 0.30
C LEU A 321 9.83 26.66 0.19
N PRO A 322 9.59 27.64 1.08
CA PRO A 322 8.43 28.51 0.99
C PRO A 322 8.32 29.15 -0.41
N GLY A 323 7.11 29.10 -0.99
CA GLY A 323 6.83 29.63 -2.32
C GLY A 323 7.21 28.74 -3.50
N GLN A 324 7.83 27.57 -3.26
CA GLN A 324 8.10 26.59 -4.31
C GLN A 324 6.96 25.55 -4.39
N PRO A 325 6.39 25.33 -5.59
CA PRO A 325 5.29 24.36 -5.74
C PRO A 325 5.75 22.92 -5.71
N PHE A 326 7.04 22.64 -5.98
CA PHE A 326 7.62 21.31 -6.12
C PHE A 326 8.69 21.02 -5.07
N LEU A 327 8.99 19.75 -4.91
CA LEU A 327 10.07 19.26 -4.08
C LEU A 327 11.43 19.71 -4.64
N THR A 328 12.30 20.20 -3.78
CA THR A 328 13.63 20.69 -4.12
C THR A 328 14.73 19.96 -3.32
N GLY A 329 16.00 20.27 -3.58
CA GLY A 329 17.12 19.72 -2.81
C GLY A 329 17.48 18.27 -3.12
N ILE A 330 16.88 17.66 -4.14
CA ILE A 330 17.21 16.30 -4.60
C ILE A 330 18.10 16.41 -5.85
N SER A 331 19.28 15.85 -5.79
CA SER A 331 20.20 15.80 -6.93
C SER A 331 19.84 14.65 -7.88
N THR A 332 19.80 14.94 -9.18
CA THR A 332 19.64 13.91 -10.22
C THR A 332 20.76 12.87 -10.16
N ASP A 333 22.02 13.29 -9.93
CA ASP A 333 23.15 12.38 -9.83
C ASP A 333 23.02 11.43 -8.63
N SER A 334 22.51 11.91 -7.50
CA SER A 334 22.22 11.07 -6.34
C SER A 334 21.18 10.00 -6.67
N LEU A 335 20.10 10.35 -7.36
CA LEU A 335 19.07 9.39 -7.79
C LEU A 335 19.65 8.35 -8.77
N VAL A 336 20.47 8.77 -9.72
CA VAL A 336 21.14 7.85 -10.66
C VAL A 336 22.10 6.92 -9.93
N GLN A 337 22.91 7.43 -8.98
CA GLN A 337 23.83 6.59 -8.22
C GLN A 337 23.08 5.56 -7.36
N MET A 338 21.99 5.96 -6.70
CA MET A 338 21.16 5.03 -5.94
C MET A 338 20.49 3.98 -6.83
N SER A 339 20.06 4.34 -8.04
CA SER A 339 19.51 3.37 -9.00
C SER A 339 20.52 2.30 -9.38
N ARG A 340 21.80 2.66 -9.57
CA ARG A 340 22.90 1.71 -9.82
C ARG A 340 23.09 0.74 -8.66
N ASN A 341 23.10 1.27 -7.43
CA ASN A 341 23.28 0.45 -6.23
C ASN A 341 22.14 -0.57 -6.05
N LEU A 342 20.87 -0.15 -6.23
CA LEU A 342 19.71 -1.03 -6.14
C LEU A 342 19.72 -2.13 -7.21
N LEU A 343 20.07 -1.78 -8.44
CA LEU A 343 20.13 -2.75 -9.54
C LEU A 343 21.29 -3.75 -9.36
N ALA A 344 22.44 -3.32 -8.85
CA ALA A 344 23.57 -4.19 -8.53
C ALA A 344 23.20 -5.17 -7.39
N ALA A 345 22.57 -4.70 -6.31
CA ALA A 345 22.13 -5.55 -5.20
C ALA A 345 21.17 -6.64 -5.67
N ARG A 346 20.18 -6.29 -6.53
CA ARG A 346 19.24 -7.26 -7.12
C ARG A 346 19.92 -8.34 -7.96
N GLN A 347 20.98 -8.01 -8.69
CA GLN A 347 21.72 -8.99 -9.48
C GLN A 347 22.43 -9.99 -8.58
N THR A 348 23.03 -9.53 -7.48
CA THR A 348 23.72 -10.37 -6.51
C THR A 348 22.75 -11.36 -5.83
N GLU A 349 21.56 -10.88 -5.42
CA GLU A 349 20.52 -11.74 -4.84
C GLU A 349 20.06 -12.85 -5.81
N LYS A 350 19.87 -12.51 -7.10
CA LYS A 350 19.48 -13.51 -8.12
C LYS A 350 20.54 -14.55 -8.38
N MET A 351 21.81 -14.23 -8.19
CA MET A 351 22.93 -15.18 -8.36
C MET A 351 23.13 -16.10 -7.16
N GLN A 352 22.57 -15.75 -5.99
CA GLN A 352 22.69 -16.51 -4.74
C GLN A 352 21.49 -17.46 -4.50
N LEU A 353 20.42 -17.32 -5.28
CA LEU A 353 19.31 -18.27 -5.25
C LEU A 353 19.68 -19.48 -6.12
N PRO A 354 19.65 -20.71 -5.54
CA PRO A 354 20.03 -21.95 -6.24
C PRO A 354 19.09 -22.28 -7.39
#